data_aaf60e9eb1aeb785388a7b7aff98decf
#
_entry.id   aaf60e9eb1aeb785388a7b7aff98decf
#
_cell.length_a   1.000
_cell.length_b   1.000
_cell.length_c   1.000
_cell.angle_alpha   90.00
_cell.angle_beta   90.00
_cell.angle_gamma   90.00
#
_symmetry.space_group_name_H-M   'P 1'
#
loop_
_entity.id
_entity.type
_entity.pdbx_description
1 polymer ?
#
loop_
_entity_poly.entity_id
_entity_poly.type
_entity_poly.pdbx_seq_one_letter_code
_entity_poly.pdbx_strand_id
1 'polypeptide(L)'
;LTEAFIIKKASFLARLGSGSASRSIEGPLVVWGKHPKIAGSSDLFGVQFPYKVHPVFQNYQDAILLVDKGEKQVSSTLGHNLMHTHPFAENRFKQANENLSKMSEILQKGQLEEFIGLVESEALTLHAMMLTSAPYFILMKPNTLEIIHKIWEFRAAENSNICFTLDAGANVHVLYPFSEKDNSTRFIYSNVSN
;
A
#
# COMPACT_ATOMS: atom_id res chain seq x y z
N LEU A 1 -1.29 16.18 30.53
CA LEU A 1 -1.57 15.51 29.25
C LEU A 1 -0.67 14.29 29.15
N THR A 2 -1.21 13.10 28.97
CA THR A 2 -0.42 11.89 28.79
C THR A 2 0.19 11.85 27.38
N GLU A 3 1.32 11.19 27.21
CA GLU A 3 1.97 10.98 25.91
C GLU A 3 1.02 10.34 24.89
N ALA A 4 0.29 9.31 25.31
CA ALA A 4 -0.71 8.64 24.47
C ALA A 4 -1.82 9.60 23.98
N PHE A 5 -2.23 10.58 24.80
CA PHE A 5 -3.17 11.58 24.36
C PHE A 5 -2.57 12.51 23.29
N ILE A 6 -1.32 12.92 23.48
CA ILE A 6 -0.59 13.80 22.55
C ILE A 6 -0.44 13.12 21.20
N ILE A 7 0.00 11.86 21.17
CA ILE A 7 0.15 11.06 19.94
C ILE A 7 -1.17 10.93 19.19
N LYS A 8 -2.23 10.52 19.86
CA LYS A 8 -3.57 10.42 19.24
C LYS A 8 -4.07 11.76 18.71
N LYS A 9 -3.84 12.84 19.45
CA LYS A 9 -4.24 14.19 19.03
C LYS A 9 -3.45 14.66 17.82
N ALA A 10 -2.14 14.40 17.78
CA ALA A 10 -1.28 14.70 16.65
C ALA A 10 -1.71 13.93 15.40
N SER A 11 -1.96 12.62 15.54
CA SER A 11 -2.45 11.77 14.44
C SER A 11 -3.80 12.24 13.92
N PHE A 12 -4.72 12.61 14.80
CA PHE A 12 -6.01 13.20 14.42
C PHE A 12 -5.84 14.50 13.64
N LEU A 13 -4.99 15.41 14.11
CA LEU A 13 -4.74 16.69 13.43
C LEU A 13 -4.05 16.50 12.07
N ALA A 14 -3.07 15.61 12.00
CA ALA A 14 -2.40 15.26 10.74
C ALA A 14 -3.39 14.73 9.69
N ARG A 15 -4.37 13.91 10.11
CA ARG A 15 -5.43 13.39 9.25
C ARG A 15 -6.27 14.50 8.61
N LEU A 16 -6.49 15.62 9.30
CA LEU A 16 -7.26 16.73 8.74
C LEU A 16 -6.56 17.40 7.56
N GLY A 17 -5.24 17.38 7.55
CA GLY A 17 -4.45 17.87 6.41
C GLY A 17 -4.30 16.82 5.30
N SER A 18 -4.05 15.58 5.66
CA SER A 18 -3.96 14.44 4.75
C SER A 18 -4.32 13.15 5.49
N GLY A 19 -5.25 12.38 4.95
CA GLY A 19 -5.68 11.12 5.57
C GLY A 19 -4.51 10.19 5.89
N SER A 20 -3.59 9.98 4.94
CA SER A 20 -2.42 9.13 5.13
C SER A 20 -1.41 9.68 6.15
N ALA A 21 -1.34 11.00 6.36
CA ALA A 21 -0.43 11.61 7.33
C ALA A 21 -0.71 11.16 8.77
N SER A 22 -1.92 10.73 9.09
CA SER A 22 -2.26 10.15 10.39
C SER A 22 -1.38 8.95 10.77
N ARG A 23 -0.87 8.21 9.77
CA ARG A 23 -0.04 7.02 9.95
C ARG A 23 1.44 7.34 10.21
N SER A 24 1.86 8.57 9.96
CA SER A 24 3.27 8.99 10.11
C SER A 24 3.64 9.44 11.51
N ILE A 25 2.71 9.38 12.46
CA ILE A 25 2.90 9.92 13.82
C ILE A 25 3.41 8.84 14.79
N GLU A 26 3.02 7.59 14.63
CA GLU A 26 3.28 6.54 15.61
C GLU A 26 3.83 5.25 14.94
N GLY A 27 5.04 4.88 15.34
CA GLY A 27 5.62 3.57 15.03
C GLY A 27 5.93 3.30 13.55
N PRO A 28 6.60 2.18 13.29
CA PRO A 28 6.97 1.77 11.94
C PRO A 28 5.80 1.14 11.15
N LEU A 29 4.80 0.60 11.84
CA LEU A 29 3.62 -0.01 11.23
C LEU A 29 2.36 0.48 11.94
N VAL A 30 1.49 1.15 11.18
CA VAL A 30 0.32 1.83 11.71
C VAL A 30 -0.94 1.40 10.97
N VAL A 31 -2.02 1.19 11.71
CA VAL A 31 -3.35 0.94 11.17
C VAL A 31 -4.18 2.20 11.32
N TRP A 32 -4.80 2.62 10.25
CA TRP A 32 -5.82 3.65 10.23
C TRP A 32 -7.11 3.13 9.61
N GLY A 33 -8.20 3.34 10.29
CA GLY A 33 -9.53 2.79 9.97
C GLY A 33 -10.01 1.86 11.08
N LYS A 34 -11.29 1.98 11.42
CA LYS A 34 -11.92 1.13 12.43
C LYS A 34 -12.04 -0.30 11.90
N HIS A 35 -11.52 -1.26 12.66
CA HIS A 35 -11.55 -2.67 12.29
C HIS A 35 -11.83 -3.56 13.51
N PRO A 36 -12.78 -4.52 13.43
CA PRO A 36 -13.22 -5.29 14.59
C PRO A 36 -12.14 -6.21 15.19
N LYS A 37 -11.17 -6.66 14.38
CA LYS A 37 -10.08 -7.54 14.81
C LYS A 37 -8.80 -6.77 15.21
N ILE A 38 -8.78 -5.44 15.17
CA ILE A 38 -7.59 -4.65 15.52
C ILE A 38 -7.92 -3.76 16.70
N ALA A 39 -7.37 -4.10 17.85
CA ALA A 39 -7.63 -3.38 19.09
C ALA A 39 -7.21 -1.92 19.01
N GLY A 40 -8.11 -1.02 19.42
CA GLY A 40 -7.89 0.43 19.43
C GLY A 40 -7.94 1.12 18.07
N SER A 41 -8.16 0.39 16.97
CA SER A 41 -8.29 0.96 15.62
C SER A 41 -9.41 2.00 15.54
N SER A 42 -9.21 3.05 14.74
CA SER A 42 -10.11 4.21 14.69
C SER A 42 -10.10 4.85 13.29
N ASP A 43 -11.23 5.37 12.86
CA ASP A 43 -11.32 6.20 11.65
C ASP A 43 -10.77 7.61 11.88
N LEU A 44 -10.56 8.01 13.13
CA LEU A 44 -10.17 9.36 13.51
C LEU A 44 -8.65 9.56 13.60
N PHE A 45 -7.90 8.51 13.89
CA PHE A 45 -6.43 8.54 14.07
C PHE A 45 -5.83 7.18 13.78
N GLY A 46 -4.55 7.14 13.41
CA GLY A 46 -3.77 5.90 13.30
C GLY A 46 -3.42 5.35 14.67
N VAL A 47 -3.26 4.05 14.76
CA VAL A 47 -2.74 3.35 15.94
C VAL A 47 -1.61 2.42 15.51
N GLN A 48 -0.61 2.27 16.36
CA GLN A 48 0.45 1.29 16.12
C GLN A 48 -0.18 -0.10 15.95
N PHE A 49 0.35 -0.88 15.00
CA PHE A 49 -0.08 -2.27 14.81
C PHE A 49 0.12 -3.06 16.10
N PRO A 50 -0.95 -3.61 16.71
CA PRO A 50 -0.90 -4.08 18.09
C PRO A 50 -0.33 -5.49 18.26
N TYR A 51 0.08 -6.14 17.17
CA TYR A 51 0.55 -7.52 17.17
C TYR A 51 2.04 -7.60 16.86
N LYS A 52 2.68 -8.71 17.27
CA LYS A 52 4.08 -8.97 16.95
C LYS A 52 4.22 -9.24 15.44
N VAL A 53 5.10 -8.48 14.79
CA VAL A 53 5.43 -8.66 13.38
C VAL A 53 6.56 -9.68 13.24
N HIS A 54 6.41 -10.60 12.29
CA HIS A 54 7.44 -11.60 11.99
C HIS A 54 8.73 -10.90 11.50
N PRO A 55 9.92 -11.40 11.89
CA PRO A 55 11.20 -10.77 11.56
C PRO A 55 11.41 -10.48 10.07
N VAL A 56 10.85 -11.29 9.16
CA VAL A 56 10.97 -11.10 7.72
C VAL A 56 10.40 -9.76 7.22
N PHE A 57 9.46 -9.17 7.95
CA PHE A 57 8.86 -7.88 7.61
C PHE A 57 9.47 -6.69 8.37
N GLN A 58 10.38 -6.90 9.32
CA GLN A 58 10.92 -5.81 10.15
C GLN A 58 11.86 -4.89 9.37
N ASN A 59 12.53 -5.38 8.34
CA ASN A 59 13.45 -4.63 7.49
C ASN A 59 13.06 -4.73 6.02
N TYR A 60 11.76 -4.68 5.74
CA TYR A 60 11.26 -4.67 4.36
C TYR A 60 11.72 -3.40 3.65
N GLN A 61 12.13 -3.53 2.40
CA GLN A 61 12.64 -2.43 1.59
C GLN A 61 11.57 -1.92 0.64
N ASP A 62 11.60 -0.63 0.34
CA ASP A 62 10.75 0.03 -0.64
C ASP A 62 11.61 0.89 -1.56
N ALA A 63 11.58 0.60 -2.86
CA ALA A 63 12.23 1.40 -3.89
C ALA A 63 11.17 2.01 -4.81
N ILE A 64 11.11 3.33 -4.88
CA ILE A 64 10.11 4.04 -5.68
C ILE A 64 10.67 4.30 -7.08
N LEU A 65 10.00 3.75 -8.09
CA LEU A 65 10.29 3.99 -9.51
C LEU A 65 9.41 5.12 -10.02
N LEU A 66 10.04 6.23 -10.36
CA LEU A 66 9.36 7.43 -10.82
C LEU A 66 9.06 7.33 -12.32
N VAL A 67 7.89 6.84 -12.66
CA VAL A 67 7.39 6.74 -14.04
C VAL A 67 6.90 8.10 -14.55
N ASP A 68 6.29 8.87 -13.66
CA ASP A 68 5.78 10.21 -13.99
C ASP A 68 6.19 11.20 -12.88
N LYS A 69 6.91 12.24 -13.27
CA LYS A 69 7.34 13.34 -12.39
C LYS A 69 6.38 14.53 -12.42
N GLY A 70 5.30 14.43 -13.21
CA GLY A 70 4.30 15.49 -13.34
C GLY A 70 3.38 15.63 -12.12
N GLU A 71 2.56 16.66 -12.14
CA GLU A 71 1.52 16.85 -11.13
C GLU A 71 0.46 15.73 -11.23
N LYS A 72 -0.04 15.30 -10.07
CA LYS A 72 -1.12 14.31 -10.01
C LYS A 72 -2.36 14.82 -10.72
N GLN A 73 -2.81 14.11 -11.75
CA GLN A 73 -4.01 14.45 -12.52
C GLN A 73 -5.29 14.37 -11.66
N VAL A 74 -5.29 13.52 -10.64
CA VAL A 74 -6.42 13.29 -9.75
C VAL A 74 -5.93 13.44 -8.32
N SER A 75 -6.55 14.34 -7.56
CA SER A 75 -6.29 14.43 -6.12
C SER A 75 -6.87 13.22 -5.40
N SER A 76 -6.22 12.81 -4.31
CA SER A 76 -6.74 11.71 -3.46
C SER A 76 -8.16 11.98 -2.97
N THR A 77 -8.52 13.23 -2.70
CA THR A 77 -9.87 13.65 -2.29
C THR A 77 -10.88 13.37 -3.40
N LEU A 78 -10.56 13.68 -4.65
CA LEU A 78 -11.45 13.39 -5.78
C LEU A 78 -11.64 11.89 -5.95
N GLY A 79 -10.54 11.11 -5.89
CA GLY A 79 -10.61 9.65 -5.96
C GLY A 79 -11.49 9.04 -4.87
N HIS A 80 -11.39 9.51 -3.63
CA HIS A 80 -12.25 9.05 -2.54
C HIS A 80 -13.73 9.40 -2.78
N ASN A 81 -14.03 10.60 -3.28
CA ASN A 81 -15.41 11.01 -3.55
C ASN A 81 -16.07 10.16 -4.63
N LEU A 82 -15.32 9.70 -5.62
CA LEU A 82 -15.84 8.84 -6.68
C LEU A 82 -16.30 7.47 -6.17
N MET A 83 -15.80 7.02 -5.03
CA MET A 83 -16.20 5.74 -4.45
C MET A 83 -17.65 5.75 -3.92
N HIS A 84 -18.20 6.90 -3.52
CA HIS A 84 -19.55 6.96 -2.96
C HIS A 84 -20.65 6.52 -3.94
N THR A 85 -20.45 6.73 -5.23
CA THR A 85 -21.41 6.39 -6.30
C THR A 85 -20.95 5.23 -7.17
N HIS A 86 -19.81 4.63 -6.84
CA HIS A 86 -19.22 3.57 -7.66
C HIS A 86 -20.02 2.26 -7.50
N PRO A 87 -20.42 1.59 -8.60
CA PRO A 87 -21.28 0.40 -8.54
C PRO A 87 -20.67 -0.77 -7.78
N PHE A 88 -19.33 -0.83 -7.63
CA PHE A 88 -18.63 -1.88 -6.91
C PHE A 88 -18.10 -1.45 -5.53
N ALA A 89 -18.44 -0.26 -5.05
CA ALA A 89 -17.89 0.31 -3.82
C ALA A 89 -18.15 -0.59 -2.59
N GLU A 90 -19.35 -1.09 -2.42
CA GLU A 90 -19.73 -1.93 -1.28
C GLU A 90 -18.85 -3.20 -1.20
N ASN A 91 -18.73 -3.91 -2.33
CA ASN A 91 -17.90 -5.11 -2.39
C ASN A 91 -16.41 -4.78 -2.19
N ARG A 92 -15.95 -3.63 -2.70
CA ARG A 92 -14.57 -3.17 -2.49
C ARG A 92 -14.29 -2.86 -1.01
N PHE A 93 -15.19 -2.21 -0.32
CA PHE A 93 -15.03 -1.93 1.11
C PHE A 93 -15.04 -3.20 1.95
N LYS A 94 -15.91 -4.16 1.62
CA LYS A 94 -15.91 -5.48 2.24
C LYS A 94 -14.58 -6.19 2.03
N GLN A 95 -14.11 -6.25 0.78
CA GLN A 95 -12.81 -6.83 0.42
C GLN A 95 -11.65 -6.18 1.20
N ALA A 96 -11.61 -4.84 1.30
CA ALA A 96 -10.56 -4.13 2.03
C ALA A 96 -10.53 -4.52 3.52
N ASN A 97 -11.68 -4.65 4.16
CA ASN A 97 -11.77 -5.08 5.55
C ASN A 97 -11.33 -6.55 5.73
N GLU A 98 -11.73 -7.43 4.82
CA GLU A 98 -11.28 -8.84 4.83
C GLU A 98 -9.78 -8.94 4.61
N ASN A 99 -9.24 -8.16 3.67
CA ASN A 99 -7.82 -8.12 3.35
C ASN A 99 -6.98 -7.54 4.50
N LEU A 100 -7.50 -6.56 5.24
CA LEU A 100 -6.82 -6.08 6.45
C LEU A 100 -6.76 -7.16 7.52
N SER A 101 -7.81 -7.99 7.66
CA SER A 101 -7.77 -9.16 8.55
C SER A 101 -6.69 -10.17 8.12
N LYS A 102 -6.62 -10.50 6.83
CA LYS A 102 -5.61 -11.41 6.26
C LYS A 102 -4.21 -10.84 6.43
N MET A 103 -4.00 -9.56 6.11
CA MET A 103 -2.72 -8.88 6.27
C MET A 103 -2.22 -8.95 7.71
N SER A 104 -3.11 -8.77 8.69
CA SER A 104 -2.75 -8.90 10.09
C SER A 104 -2.19 -10.29 10.44
N GLU A 105 -2.76 -11.35 9.90
CA GLU A 105 -2.27 -12.72 10.10
C GLU A 105 -0.97 -12.99 9.34
N ILE A 106 -0.88 -12.55 8.09
CA ILE A 106 0.31 -12.65 7.23
C ILE A 106 1.53 -12.03 7.92
N LEU A 107 1.39 -10.80 8.42
CA LEU A 107 2.47 -10.09 9.10
C LEU A 107 2.95 -10.78 10.37
N GLN A 108 2.06 -11.44 11.09
CA GLN A 108 2.40 -12.19 12.30
C GLN A 108 3.10 -13.53 11.99
N LYS A 109 2.68 -14.20 10.91
CA LYS A 109 3.14 -15.54 10.54
C LYS A 109 4.35 -15.55 9.60
N GLY A 110 4.69 -14.44 8.96
CA GLY A 110 5.80 -14.35 8.00
C GLY A 110 5.50 -14.95 6.64
N GLN A 111 4.24 -14.94 6.21
CA GLN A 111 3.77 -15.55 4.98
C GLN A 111 4.04 -14.63 3.78
N LEU A 112 5.22 -14.74 3.16
CA LEU A 112 5.66 -13.86 2.08
C LEU A 112 4.84 -14.02 0.80
N GLU A 113 4.51 -15.22 0.41
CA GLU A 113 3.72 -15.48 -0.81
C GLU A 113 2.32 -14.85 -0.71
N GLU A 114 1.65 -15.04 0.42
CA GLU A 114 0.34 -14.44 0.67
C GLU A 114 0.43 -12.91 0.80
N PHE A 115 1.53 -12.38 1.36
CA PHE A 115 1.81 -10.94 1.40
C PHE A 115 1.88 -10.36 -0.01
N ILE A 116 2.68 -10.96 -0.89
CA ILE A 116 2.85 -10.56 -2.28
C ILE A 116 1.50 -10.53 -3.00
N GLY A 117 0.77 -11.64 -2.94
CA GLY A 117 -0.53 -11.74 -3.60
C GLY A 117 -1.54 -10.69 -3.10
N LEU A 118 -1.56 -10.46 -1.79
CA LEU A 118 -2.48 -9.50 -1.19
C LEU A 118 -2.13 -8.05 -1.55
N VAL A 119 -0.86 -7.67 -1.46
CA VAL A 119 -0.39 -6.31 -1.74
C VAL A 119 -0.61 -5.95 -3.21
N GLU A 120 -0.24 -6.83 -4.14
CA GLU A 120 -0.44 -6.61 -5.57
C GLU A 120 -1.93 -6.55 -5.95
N SER A 121 -2.75 -7.44 -5.37
CA SER A 121 -4.20 -7.43 -5.57
C SER A 121 -4.85 -6.12 -5.07
N GLU A 122 -4.43 -5.60 -3.93
CA GLU A 122 -4.92 -4.31 -3.40
C GLU A 122 -4.56 -3.15 -4.33
N ALA A 123 -3.32 -3.09 -4.81
CA ALA A 123 -2.86 -2.07 -5.74
C ALA A 123 -3.65 -2.11 -7.06
N LEU A 124 -3.76 -3.29 -7.67
CA LEU A 124 -4.48 -3.46 -8.94
C LEU A 124 -5.98 -3.20 -8.79
N THR A 125 -6.59 -3.59 -7.66
CA THR A 125 -8.01 -3.33 -7.42
C THR A 125 -8.29 -1.85 -7.27
N LEU A 126 -7.42 -1.07 -6.61
CA LEU A 126 -7.56 0.38 -6.55
C LEU A 126 -7.60 1.00 -7.96
N HIS A 127 -6.67 0.60 -8.83
CA HIS A 127 -6.61 1.08 -10.22
C HIS A 127 -7.81 0.64 -11.04
N ALA A 128 -8.30 -0.59 -10.85
CA ALA A 128 -9.53 -1.07 -11.50
C ALA A 128 -10.75 -0.24 -11.10
N MET A 129 -10.86 0.17 -9.82
CA MET A 129 -11.91 1.08 -9.37
C MET A 129 -11.81 2.45 -10.05
N MET A 130 -10.61 3.00 -10.23
CA MET A 130 -10.43 4.27 -10.96
C MET A 130 -10.78 4.12 -12.44
N LEU A 131 -10.40 3.02 -13.08
CA LEU A 131 -10.74 2.71 -14.48
C LEU A 131 -12.24 2.61 -14.72
N THR A 132 -13.02 2.23 -13.74
CA THR A 132 -14.48 2.01 -13.83
C THR A 132 -15.31 3.07 -13.12
N SER A 133 -14.69 4.13 -12.60
CA SER A 133 -15.40 5.26 -11.96
C SER A 133 -16.09 6.16 -12.99
N ALA A 134 -16.93 7.07 -12.53
CA ALA A 134 -17.60 8.07 -13.37
C ALA A 134 -17.34 9.49 -12.83
N PRO A 135 -16.51 10.32 -13.47
CA PRO A 135 -15.69 10.01 -14.66
C PRO A 135 -14.62 8.95 -14.37
N TYR A 136 -14.20 8.21 -15.39
CA TYR A 136 -13.13 7.23 -15.28
C TYR A 136 -11.74 7.87 -15.39
N PHE A 137 -10.74 7.24 -14.74
CA PHE A 137 -9.36 7.67 -14.75
C PHE A 137 -8.41 6.51 -15.04
N ILE A 138 -7.44 6.75 -15.90
CA ILE A 138 -6.33 5.83 -16.17
C ILE A 138 -5.08 6.44 -15.50
N LEU A 139 -4.73 5.95 -14.34
CA LEU A 139 -3.61 6.47 -13.56
C LEU A 139 -2.28 5.82 -13.95
N MET A 140 -2.32 4.57 -14.41
CA MET A 140 -1.13 3.85 -14.91
C MET A 140 -0.71 4.40 -16.28
N LYS A 141 0.60 4.45 -16.50
CA LYS A 141 1.23 4.76 -17.81
C LYS A 141 1.74 3.46 -18.46
N PRO A 142 2.11 3.46 -19.75
CA PRO A 142 2.69 2.27 -20.38
C PRO A 142 3.88 1.71 -19.61
N ASN A 143 4.79 2.56 -19.15
CA ASN A 143 5.95 2.13 -18.37
C ASN A 143 5.56 1.53 -16.99
N THR A 144 4.45 1.95 -16.39
CA THR A 144 3.93 1.31 -15.16
C THR A 144 3.64 -0.16 -15.41
N LEU A 145 2.95 -0.47 -16.51
CA LEU A 145 2.60 -1.84 -16.89
C LEU A 145 3.86 -2.65 -17.25
N GLU A 146 4.78 -2.06 -17.99
CA GLU A 146 6.06 -2.71 -18.33
C GLU A 146 6.86 -3.09 -17.08
N ILE A 147 6.95 -2.18 -16.10
CA ILE A 147 7.62 -2.45 -14.82
C ILE A 147 6.96 -3.61 -14.09
N ILE A 148 5.62 -3.62 -14.02
CA ILE A 148 4.88 -4.71 -13.37
C ILE A 148 5.18 -6.06 -14.02
N HIS A 149 5.17 -6.12 -15.36
CA HIS A 149 5.50 -7.35 -16.10
C HIS A 149 6.94 -7.81 -15.82
N LYS A 150 7.90 -6.90 -15.84
CA LYS A 150 9.31 -7.22 -15.52
C LYS A 150 9.49 -7.72 -14.08
N ILE A 151 8.74 -7.19 -13.11
CA ILE A 151 8.74 -7.69 -11.73
C ILE A 151 8.22 -9.13 -11.66
N TRP A 152 7.13 -9.43 -12.35
CA TRP A 152 6.58 -10.79 -12.40
C TRP A 152 7.52 -11.79 -13.08
N GLU A 153 8.13 -11.40 -14.21
CA GLU A 153 9.12 -12.22 -14.92
C GLU A 153 10.36 -12.50 -14.05
N PHE A 154 10.91 -11.45 -13.43
CA PHE A 154 12.06 -11.60 -12.53
C PHE A 154 11.74 -12.49 -11.33
N ARG A 155 10.58 -12.27 -10.69
CA ARG A 155 10.14 -13.09 -9.56
C ARG A 155 10.05 -14.57 -9.94
N ALA A 156 9.47 -14.88 -11.09
CA ALA A 156 9.34 -16.25 -11.59
C ALA A 156 10.68 -16.88 -11.94
N ALA A 157 11.58 -16.11 -12.57
CA ALA A 157 12.89 -16.62 -13.01
C ALA A 157 13.86 -16.87 -11.83
N GLU A 158 13.86 -15.98 -10.84
CA GLU A 158 14.82 -16.00 -9.73
C GLU A 158 14.23 -16.60 -8.43
N ASN A 159 12.96 -17.03 -8.46
CA ASN A 159 12.23 -17.46 -7.25
C ASN A 159 12.33 -16.41 -6.11
N SER A 160 12.23 -15.14 -6.46
CA SER A 160 12.39 -14.00 -5.56
C SER A 160 11.06 -13.65 -4.86
N ASN A 161 11.12 -12.96 -3.71
CA ASN A 161 9.97 -12.41 -3.00
C ASN A 161 9.74 -10.92 -3.30
N ILE A 162 10.27 -10.43 -4.41
CA ILE A 162 10.00 -9.07 -4.90
C ILE A 162 8.53 -8.92 -5.29
N CYS A 163 7.93 -7.80 -4.94
CA CYS A 163 6.57 -7.46 -5.37
C CYS A 163 6.43 -5.95 -5.58
N PHE A 164 5.26 -5.52 -6.02
CA PHE A 164 4.97 -4.10 -6.17
C PHE A 164 3.72 -3.68 -5.41
N THR A 165 3.66 -2.40 -5.11
CA THR A 165 2.42 -1.70 -4.80
C THR A 165 2.35 -0.38 -5.57
N LEU A 166 1.17 0.19 -5.67
CA LEU A 166 0.90 1.42 -6.40
C LEU A 166 0.12 2.37 -5.49
N ASP A 167 0.50 3.63 -5.51
CA ASP A 167 -0.34 4.72 -5.06
C ASP A 167 -1.38 5.10 -6.14
N ALA A 168 -2.21 6.10 -5.87
CA ALA A 168 -3.10 6.69 -6.89
C ALA A 168 -2.29 7.50 -7.93
N GLY A 169 -1.51 6.82 -8.75
CA GLY A 169 -0.61 7.41 -9.74
C GLY A 169 0.08 6.36 -10.61
N ALA A 170 1.08 6.81 -11.39
CA ALA A 170 1.83 5.96 -12.31
C ALA A 170 3.08 5.33 -11.68
N ASN A 171 3.55 5.87 -10.54
CA ASN A 171 4.79 5.43 -9.92
C ASN A 171 4.64 4.07 -9.27
N VAL A 172 5.69 3.26 -9.33
CA VAL A 172 5.69 1.89 -8.81
C VAL A 172 6.57 1.82 -7.57
N HIS A 173 6.03 1.34 -6.47
CA HIS A 173 6.76 0.96 -5.29
C HIS A 173 7.17 -0.50 -5.41
N VAL A 174 8.46 -0.76 -5.42
CA VAL A 174 9.02 -2.11 -5.47
C VAL A 174 9.40 -2.53 -4.07
N LEU A 175 8.72 -3.55 -3.57
CA LEU A 175 8.86 -4.05 -2.21
C LEU A 175 9.62 -5.37 -2.20
N TYR A 176 10.56 -5.54 -1.27
CA TYR A 176 11.33 -6.78 -1.12
C TYR A 176 11.90 -6.93 0.30
N PRO A 177 12.11 -8.17 0.78
CA PRO A 177 12.76 -8.39 2.06
C PRO A 177 14.25 -7.98 2.00
N PHE A 178 14.79 -7.51 3.12
CA PHE A 178 16.19 -7.08 3.19
C PHE A 178 17.18 -8.17 2.74
N SER A 179 16.87 -9.44 2.97
CA SER A 179 17.69 -10.57 2.52
C SER A 179 17.90 -10.65 1.00
N GLU A 180 17.01 -10.01 0.22
CA GLU A 180 17.07 -9.99 -1.24
C GLU A 180 17.54 -8.63 -1.80
N LYS A 181 18.02 -7.73 -0.94
CA LYS A 181 18.35 -6.35 -1.31
C LYS A 181 19.29 -6.27 -2.53
N ASP A 182 20.38 -7.01 -2.52
CA ASP A 182 21.39 -6.90 -3.58
C ASP A 182 20.87 -7.40 -4.93
N ASN A 183 20.13 -8.51 -4.94
CA ASN A 183 19.52 -9.06 -6.13
C ASN A 183 18.43 -8.16 -6.69
N SER A 184 17.53 -7.69 -5.82
CA SER A 184 16.45 -6.77 -6.19
C SER A 184 16.97 -5.42 -6.68
N THR A 185 17.99 -4.87 -6.02
CA THR A 185 18.64 -3.63 -6.45
C THR A 185 19.29 -3.78 -7.82
N ARG A 186 20.01 -4.87 -8.07
CA ARG A 186 20.58 -5.17 -9.39
C ARG A 186 19.50 -5.24 -10.46
N PHE A 187 18.41 -5.95 -10.20
CA PHE A 187 17.27 -6.02 -11.12
C PHE A 187 16.73 -4.63 -11.46
N ILE A 188 16.48 -3.80 -10.45
CA ILE A 188 15.94 -2.44 -10.62
C ILE A 188 16.84 -1.61 -11.53
N TYR A 189 18.15 -1.57 -11.27
CA TYR A 189 19.09 -0.77 -12.08
C TYR A 189 19.29 -1.30 -13.49
N SER A 190 19.29 -2.61 -13.69
CA SER A 190 19.59 -3.20 -15.00
C SER A 190 18.39 -3.28 -15.94
N ASN A 191 17.17 -3.34 -15.41
CA ASN A 191 15.99 -3.66 -16.21
C ASN A 191 14.91 -2.59 -16.21
N VAL A 192 14.96 -1.64 -15.26
CA VAL A 192 13.84 -0.73 -15.02
C VAL A 192 14.24 0.75 -15.05
N SER A 193 15.53 1.08 -14.85
CA SER A 193 16.02 2.46 -14.75
C SER A 193 16.42 3.09 -16.09
N ASN A 194 16.21 2.43 -17.22
CA ASN A 194 16.52 2.93 -18.57
C ASN A 194 15.27 3.41 -19.30
#